data_6ca71319617a0e18fcc9e03de626917f
#
_entry.id   6ca71319617a0e18fcc9e03de626917f
#
_cell.length_a   1.000
_cell.length_b   1.000
_cell.length_c   1.000
_cell.angle_alpha   90.00
_cell.angle_beta   90.00
_cell.angle_gamma   90.00
#
_symmetry.space_group_name_H-M   'P 1'
#
loop_
_entity.id
_entity.type
_entity.pdbx_description
1 polymer ?
#
loop_
_entity_poly.entity_id
_entity_poly.type
_entity_poly.pdbx_seq_one_letter_code
_entity_poly.pdbx_strand_id
1 'polypeptide(L)'
;MGRILLGADFGTSQVNVVALDVKTGQTIGFSSSPYKSGVIEKALPDGTKLPRGFALQDPSDWLEGLFEATKKLIEETRIPEKEIISIGVSFTSCTVLPVDVFGTPLCMIGDLSKNPHAWPKLWRHTTAQPQANLLTSIAQERGEPFLDFYGGKMGAEWLWPKLLELVQEAPELVPSIEYFIEAGDWIVWQLTGHQVRNQCAAGYKACWVEGAGYPGHDYFASISQELADLSDKARGIEVLPPGRPAGKLIKDMAGKMGLRTGIPVASAVIDAQSAVAGAGVFEPNIMTIVMGSSNCHLVMSKQEKLFVGYAGVVKDGILDGYWGYEAGQPAMSDMLEWFVNTIAPISFYERANEDETEFATILDRYLSEVPAGSNGVLALDWMGGNRSVLLDSSLSGVFAGLTLQTRAEDMYKALAEASAFGTRKIIETFRAGGVEIKQIVATGALPITSPSLIQIYADVLGMPISVPDTNNATGRGAAIIGGLSVGMEKLGHKSRESYFKALLPQTLDWCKPLEANKQLYNDIYNDYLTLHDMFGGTQRVLARLRERGKA
;
A
#
# COMPACT_ATOMS: atom_id res chain seq x y z
N MET A 1 -1.58 -35.17 7.48
CA MET A 1 -0.64 -34.35 6.71
C MET A 1 -1.00 -32.90 6.96
N GLY A 2 -0.02 -32.08 7.31
CA GLY A 2 -0.17 -30.64 7.40
C GLY A 2 -0.59 -30.06 6.06
N ARG A 3 -1.27 -28.90 6.07
CA ARG A 3 -1.58 -28.10 4.88
C ARG A 3 -1.09 -26.70 5.14
N ILE A 4 -0.03 -26.34 4.43
CA ILE A 4 0.68 -25.07 4.62
C ILE A 4 0.46 -24.18 3.42
N LEU A 5 0.14 -22.94 3.69
CA LEU A 5 0.06 -21.88 2.70
C LEU A 5 1.32 -21.03 2.81
N LEU A 6 1.96 -20.72 1.69
CA LEU A 6 3.03 -19.73 1.64
C LEU A 6 2.49 -18.40 1.14
N GLY A 7 2.81 -17.33 1.83
CA GLY A 7 2.61 -15.95 1.40
C GLY A 7 3.94 -15.27 1.21
N ALA A 8 4.21 -14.79 0.00
CA ALA A 8 5.38 -13.99 -0.33
C ALA A 8 4.95 -12.52 -0.48
N ASP A 9 5.45 -11.65 0.38
CA ASP A 9 5.14 -10.24 0.46
C ASP A 9 6.36 -9.41 0.06
N PHE A 10 6.24 -8.70 -1.05
CA PHE A 10 7.30 -7.86 -1.61
C PHE A 10 7.10 -6.41 -1.18
N GLY A 11 7.79 -6.03 -0.11
CA GLY A 11 7.78 -4.69 0.43
C GLY A 11 8.72 -3.72 -0.30
N THR A 12 8.88 -2.52 0.27
CA THR A 12 9.76 -1.48 -0.29
C THR A 12 11.24 -1.84 -0.18
N SER A 13 11.66 -2.52 0.90
CA SER A 13 13.08 -2.76 1.20
C SER A 13 13.47 -4.23 1.32
N GLN A 14 12.49 -5.13 1.31
CA GLN A 14 12.71 -6.57 1.51
C GLN A 14 11.53 -7.38 1.03
N VAL A 15 11.77 -8.67 0.81
CA VAL A 15 10.71 -9.67 0.67
C VAL A 15 10.55 -10.43 1.99
N ASN A 16 9.29 -10.69 2.34
CA ASN A 16 8.89 -11.48 3.50
C ASN A 16 8.19 -12.76 3.03
N VAL A 17 8.49 -13.89 3.64
CA VAL A 17 7.81 -15.15 3.37
C VAL A 17 7.22 -15.70 4.66
N VAL A 18 5.92 -16.00 4.62
CA VAL A 18 5.13 -16.50 5.75
C VAL A 18 4.63 -17.90 5.44
N ALA A 19 4.78 -18.83 6.39
CA ALA A 19 4.13 -20.14 6.35
C ALA A 19 2.97 -20.18 7.34
N LEU A 20 1.77 -20.47 6.82
CA LEU A 20 0.52 -20.47 7.58
C LEU A 20 -0.10 -21.87 7.59
N ASP A 21 -0.43 -22.42 8.75
CA ASP A 21 -1.17 -23.67 8.88
C ASP A 21 -2.66 -23.44 8.63
N VAL A 22 -3.22 -24.16 7.66
CA VAL A 22 -4.63 -24.03 7.25
C VAL A 22 -5.60 -24.41 8.38
N LYS A 23 -5.21 -25.38 9.21
CA LYS A 23 -6.10 -25.94 10.23
C LYS A 23 -6.21 -25.06 11.46
N THR A 24 -5.10 -24.45 11.86
CA THR A 24 -5.01 -23.67 13.11
C THR A 24 -5.03 -22.17 12.89
N GLY A 25 -4.77 -21.71 11.65
CA GLY A 25 -4.58 -20.30 11.33
C GLY A 25 -3.29 -19.70 11.91
N GLN A 26 -2.43 -20.51 12.50
CA GLN A 26 -1.18 -20.06 13.10
C GLN A 26 -0.10 -19.86 12.05
N THR A 27 0.67 -18.80 12.19
CA THR A 27 1.93 -18.60 11.48
C THR A 27 2.96 -19.56 12.06
N ILE A 28 3.41 -20.54 11.25
CA ILE A 28 4.37 -21.57 11.67
C ILE A 28 5.80 -21.02 11.56
N GLY A 29 6.04 -20.15 10.59
CA GLY A 29 7.33 -19.55 10.37
C GLY A 29 7.24 -18.28 9.56
N PHE A 30 8.26 -17.48 9.69
CA PHE A 30 8.45 -16.21 9.01
C PHE A 30 9.93 -16.04 8.68
N SER A 31 10.22 -15.59 7.49
CA SER A 31 11.58 -15.24 7.08
C SER A 31 11.55 -14.01 6.19
N SER A 32 12.63 -13.24 6.20
CA SER A 32 12.80 -12.07 5.34
C SER A 32 14.18 -12.05 4.71
N SER A 33 14.28 -11.41 3.53
CA SER A 33 15.53 -11.11 2.87
C SER A 33 15.50 -9.66 2.36
N PRO A 34 16.42 -8.79 2.84
CA PRO A 34 16.51 -7.41 2.39
C PRO A 34 17.01 -7.34 0.94
N TYR A 35 16.55 -6.33 0.20
CA TYR A 35 17.03 -6.06 -1.15
C TYR A 35 18.45 -5.49 -1.09
N LYS A 36 19.37 -6.07 -1.88
CA LYS A 36 20.80 -5.69 -1.89
C LYS A 36 21.00 -4.26 -2.39
N SER A 37 20.27 -3.90 -3.44
CA SER A 37 20.33 -2.56 -4.05
C SER A 37 19.47 -1.54 -3.28
N GLY A 38 18.52 -2.02 -2.46
CA GLY A 38 17.56 -1.18 -1.76
C GLY A 38 16.69 -0.37 -2.73
N VAL A 39 16.39 0.88 -2.36
CA VAL A 39 15.72 1.84 -3.25
C VAL A 39 16.76 2.71 -3.93
N ILE A 40 16.76 2.72 -5.25
CA ILE A 40 17.71 3.47 -6.09
C ILE A 40 17.14 4.87 -6.33
N GLU A 41 17.67 5.89 -5.65
CA GLU A 41 17.14 7.27 -5.68
C GLU A 41 18.18 8.32 -6.12
N LYS A 42 19.46 8.01 -6.07
CA LYS A 42 20.54 8.98 -6.33
C LYS A 42 21.27 8.72 -7.65
N ALA A 43 21.59 7.48 -7.91
CA ALA A 43 22.28 7.06 -9.13
C ALA A 43 21.99 5.59 -9.41
N LEU A 44 22.01 5.21 -10.70
CA LEU A 44 21.98 3.82 -11.15
C LEU A 44 23.29 3.09 -10.77
N PRO A 45 23.36 1.76 -10.87
CA PRO A 45 24.58 1.00 -10.56
C PRO A 45 25.80 1.39 -11.39
N ASP A 46 25.61 1.91 -12.60
CA ASP A 46 26.68 2.39 -13.49
C ASP A 46 27.16 3.82 -13.16
N GLY A 47 26.54 4.48 -12.16
CA GLY A 47 26.85 5.84 -11.73
C GLY A 47 26.03 6.94 -12.42
N THR A 48 25.11 6.61 -13.34
CA THR A 48 24.17 7.57 -13.96
C THR A 48 23.32 8.22 -12.89
N LYS A 49 23.44 9.55 -12.74
CA LYS A 49 22.68 10.32 -11.73
C LYS A 49 21.20 10.34 -12.05
N LEU A 50 20.37 10.17 -11.01
CA LEU A 50 18.92 10.24 -11.12
C LEU A 50 18.40 11.63 -10.79
N PRO A 51 17.36 12.10 -11.50
CA PRO A 51 16.63 13.29 -11.13
C PRO A 51 15.97 13.13 -9.75
N ARG A 52 15.75 14.24 -9.06
CA ARG A 52 15.03 14.23 -7.77
C ARG A 52 13.60 13.71 -7.95
N GLY A 53 13.18 12.81 -7.09
CA GLY A 53 11.84 12.20 -7.13
C GLY A 53 11.80 10.85 -7.84
N PHE A 54 12.90 10.43 -8.46
CA PHE A 54 13.04 9.05 -8.92
C PHE A 54 13.17 8.12 -7.71
N ALA A 55 12.46 7.00 -7.78
CA ALA A 55 12.57 5.90 -6.84
C ALA A 55 12.43 4.59 -7.62
N LEU A 56 13.54 3.90 -7.80
CA LEU A 56 13.65 2.72 -8.64
C LEU A 56 14.04 1.49 -7.80
N GLN A 57 13.84 0.31 -8.35
CA GLN A 57 14.28 -0.97 -7.74
C GLN A 57 14.95 -1.88 -8.78
N ASP A 58 15.75 -2.84 -8.28
CA ASP A 58 16.32 -3.89 -9.10
C ASP A 58 15.41 -5.13 -9.07
N PRO A 59 14.86 -5.60 -10.21
CA PRO A 59 14.01 -6.78 -10.24
C PRO A 59 14.75 -8.08 -9.90
N SER A 60 16.09 -8.10 -9.97
CA SER A 60 16.91 -9.23 -9.52
C SER A 60 16.79 -9.43 -8.02
N ASP A 61 16.77 -8.34 -7.25
CA ASP A 61 16.64 -8.37 -5.80
C ASP A 61 15.34 -9.04 -5.35
N TRP A 62 14.27 -8.86 -6.12
CA TRP A 62 12.98 -9.48 -5.80
C TRP A 62 13.05 -11.01 -5.87
N LEU A 63 13.62 -11.54 -6.97
CA LEU A 63 13.74 -12.99 -7.16
C LEU A 63 14.77 -13.61 -6.21
N GLU A 64 15.94 -13.00 -6.08
CA GLU A 64 16.99 -13.47 -5.17
C GLU A 64 16.49 -13.49 -3.72
N GLY A 65 15.87 -12.37 -3.30
CA GLY A 65 15.28 -12.28 -1.97
C GLY A 65 14.19 -13.31 -1.70
N LEU A 66 13.31 -13.57 -2.70
CA LEU A 66 12.29 -14.62 -2.60
C LEU A 66 12.95 -16.00 -2.40
N PHE A 67 14.01 -16.30 -3.17
CA PHE A 67 14.70 -17.59 -3.07
C PHE A 67 15.39 -17.75 -1.71
N GLU A 68 16.09 -16.73 -1.25
CA GLU A 68 16.78 -16.71 0.04
C GLU A 68 15.79 -16.84 1.21
N ALA A 69 14.74 -16.01 1.23
CA ALA A 69 13.75 -16.04 2.30
C ALA A 69 12.99 -17.37 2.34
N THR A 70 12.62 -17.95 1.16
CA THR A 70 11.90 -19.23 1.13
C THR A 70 12.77 -20.38 1.64
N LYS A 71 14.03 -20.48 1.19
CA LYS A 71 14.97 -21.52 1.65
C LYS A 71 15.18 -21.42 3.16
N LYS A 72 15.47 -20.22 3.65
CA LYS A 72 15.67 -19.97 5.08
C LYS A 72 14.45 -20.41 5.90
N LEU A 73 13.24 -20.03 5.45
CA LEU A 73 11.99 -20.44 6.10
C LEU A 73 11.87 -21.97 6.19
N ILE A 74 12.12 -22.69 5.08
CA ILE A 74 12.03 -24.16 5.03
C ILE A 74 13.08 -24.82 5.95
N GLU A 75 14.31 -24.31 5.94
CA GLU A 75 15.39 -24.80 6.80
C GLU A 75 15.08 -24.62 8.29
N GLU A 76 14.59 -23.45 8.67
CA GLU A 76 14.27 -23.11 10.08
C GLU A 76 13.04 -23.88 10.59
N THR A 77 12.00 -23.97 9.78
CA THR A 77 10.74 -24.61 10.19
C THR A 77 10.70 -26.12 9.94
N ARG A 78 11.56 -26.63 9.07
CA ARG A 78 11.60 -28.05 8.62
C ARG A 78 10.26 -28.52 8.07
N ILE A 79 9.47 -27.61 7.47
CA ILE A 79 8.21 -27.95 6.81
C ILE A 79 8.50 -28.88 5.63
N PRO A 80 7.85 -30.08 5.57
CA PRO A 80 8.00 -30.95 4.40
C PRO A 80 7.41 -30.28 3.16
N GLU A 81 8.14 -30.22 2.04
CA GLU A 81 7.71 -29.62 0.77
C GLU A 81 6.32 -30.09 0.31
N LYS A 82 5.99 -31.39 0.55
CA LYS A 82 4.70 -31.97 0.20
C LYS A 82 3.51 -31.40 0.94
N GLU A 83 3.74 -30.71 2.07
CA GLU A 83 2.70 -30.06 2.88
C GLU A 83 2.39 -28.65 2.41
N ILE A 84 3.27 -28.04 1.61
CA ILE A 84 3.02 -26.75 0.99
C ILE A 84 2.07 -26.93 -0.19
N ILE A 85 0.88 -26.33 -0.09
CA ILE A 85 -0.22 -26.56 -1.03
C ILE A 85 -0.55 -25.36 -1.92
N SER A 86 -0.12 -24.14 -1.57
CA SER A 86 -0.30 -22.94 -2.39
C SER A 86 0.76 -21.90 -2.12
N ILE A 87 0.94 -21.00 -3.08
CA ILE A 87 1.75 -19.78 -2.98
C ILE A 87 0.84 -18.59 -3.32
N GLY A 88 0.77 -17.61 -2.42
CA GLY A 88 0.19 -16.29 -2.66
C GLY A 88 1.28 -15.23 -2.74
N VAL A 89 1.06 -14.20 -3.55
CA VAL A 89 1.99 -13.09 -3.77
C VAL A 89 1.30 -11.80 -3.43
N SER A 90 1.88 -10.99 -2.54
CA SER A 90 1.55 -9.57 -2.38
C SER A 90 2.73 -8.70 -2.77
N PHE A 91 2.44 -7.53 -3.30
CA PHE A 91 3.45 -6.58 -3.75
C PHE A 91 3.02 -5.15 -3.45
N THR A 92 3.99 -4.26 -3.21
CA THR A 92 3.72 -2.82 -3.12
C THR A 92 2.97 -2.35 -4.36
N SER A 93 1.92 -1.57 -4.17
CA SER A 93 1.12 -1.04 -5.29
C SER A 93 1.94 -0.14 -6.20
N CYS A 94 1.55 0.01 -7.44
CA CYS A 94 2.16 0.95 -8.38
C CYS A 94 3.67 0.77 -8.60
N THR A 95 4.23 -0.39 -8.27
CA THR A 95 5.59 -0.74 -8.66
C THR A 95 5.51 -1.39 -10.03
N VAL A 96 5.94 -0.66 -11.04
CA VAL A 96 5.72 -1.00 -12.46
C VAL A 96 7.02 -1.02 -13.24
N LEU A 97 7.10 -1.88 -14.26
CA LEU A 97 8.30 -2.03 -15.07
C LEU A 97 8.00 -2.30 -16.55
N PRO A 98 8.85 -1.78 -17.48
CA PRO A 98 8.81 -2.17 -18.88
C PRO A 98 9.54 -3.51 -19.08
N VAL A 99 8.92 -4.41 -19.84
CA VAL A 99 9.49 -5.72 -20.19
C VAL A 99 9.37 -6.00 -21.69
N ASP A 100 10.23 -6.87 -22.19
CA ASP A 100 10.16 -7.41 -23.56
C ASP A 100 9.07 -8.51 -23.69
N VAL A 101 8.97 -9.12 -24.85
CA VAL A 101 8.01 -10.21 -25.16
C VAL A 101 8.21 -11.47 -24.32
N PHE A 102 9.42 -11.66 -23.77
CA PHE A 102 9.75 -12.80 -22.91
C PHE A 102 9.57 -12.50 -21.43
N GLY A 103 9.17 -11.27 -21.08
CA GLY A 103 9.05 -10.80 -19.70
C GLY A 103 10.41 -10.41 -19.09
N THR A 104 11.43 -10.16 -19.92
CA THR A 104 12.72 -9.66 -19.45
C THR A 104 12.62 -8.16 -19.16
N PRO A 105 12.90 -7.69 -17.93
CA PRO A 105 12.93 -6.26 -17.63
C PRO A 105 13.96 -5.53 -18.49
N LEU A 106 13.60 -4.37 -19.05
CA LEU A 106 14.50 -3.66 -19.98
C LEU A 106 15.82 -3.26 -19.32
N CYS A 107 15.83 -2.98 -18.02
CA CYS A 107 17.06 -2.71 -17.26
C CYS A 107 18.04 -3.89 -17.22
N MET A 108 17.63 -5.09 -17.60
CA MET A 108 18.47 -6.28 -17.68
C MET A 108 18.98 -6.55 -19.11
N ILE A 109 18.66 -5.69 -20.09
CA ILE A 109 18.98 -5.87 -21.50
C ILE A 109 20.08 -4.89 -21.93
N GLY A 110 21.34 -5.34 -21.90
CA GLY A 110 22.48 -4.61 -22.46
C GLY A 110 22.53 -3.12 -22.10
N ASP A 111 22.70 -2.27 -23.11
CA ASP A 111 22.81 -0.81 -22.92
C ASP A 111 21.52 -0.12 -22.46
N LEU A 112 20.34 -0.78 -22.51
CA LEU A 112 19.09 -0.22 -22.02
C LEU A 112 19.16 0.02 -20.50
N SER A 113 19.96 -0.74 -19.77
CA SER A 113 20.21 -0.57 -18.33
C SER A 113 20.73 0.82 -17.93
N LYS A 114 21.32 1.57 -18.88
CA LYS A 114 21.83 2.93 -18.65
C LYS A 114 20.73 3.99 -18.64
N ASN A 115 19.54 3.65 -19.14
CA ASN A 115 18.41 4.57 -19.13
C ASN A 115 17.58 4.35 -17.84
N PRO A 116 17.38 5.40 -17.01
CA PRO A 116 16.59 5.28 -15.78
C PRO A 116 15.15 4.79 -16.00
N HIS A 117 14.54 5.12 -17.15
CA HIS A 117 13.17 4.70 -17.46
C HIS A 117 13.04 3.22 -17.83
N ALA A 118 14.17 2.51 -18.06
CA ALA A 118 14.20 1.07 -18.25
C ALA A 118 14.04 0.28 -16.92
N TRP A 119 14.22 0.95 -15.77
CA TRP A 119 14.16 0.36 -14.45
C TRP A 119 12.75 0.37 -13.86
N PRO A 120 12.43 -0.59 -12.97
CA PRO A 120 11.17 -0.58 -12.23
C PRO A 120 10.98 0.71 -11.43
N LYS A 121 9.83 1.35 -11.60
CA LYS A 121 9.43 2.57 -10.89
C LYS A 121 8.61 2.19 -9.66
N LEU A 122 9.15 2.44 -8.46
CA LEU A 122 8.51 2.13 -7.17
C LEU A 122 7.25 3.01 -6.94
N TRP A 123 6.37 2.62 -6.04
CA TRP A 123 5.15 3.37 -5.67
C TRP A 123 5.40 4.83 -5.30
N ARG A 124 6.52 5.15 -4.69
CA ARG A 124 6.91 6.52 -4.31
C ARG A 124 7.68 7.29 -5.39
N HIS A 125 7.82 6.74 -6.59
CA HIS A 125 8.25 7.47 -7.78
C HIS A 125 7.10 8.40 -8.20
N THR A 126 7.27 9.72 -7.99
CA THR A 126 6.19 10.71 -8.12
C THR A 126 6.45 11.77 -9.19
N THR A 127 7.46 11.57 -10.05
CA THR A 127 7.82 12.52 -11.11
C THR A 127 6.76 12.61 -12.21
N ALA A 128 5.93 11.58 -12.37
CA ALA A 128 4.86 11.53 -13.36
C ALA A 128 3.61 12.40 -13.00
N GLN A 129 3.74 13.39 -12.10
CA GLN A 129 2.61 14.27 -11.75
C GLN A 129 2.10 15.10 -12.92
N PRO A 130 2.93 15.68 -13.82
CA PRO A 130 2.45 16.36 -15.02
C PRO A 130 1.61 15.45 -15.92
N GLN A 131 2.03 14.19 -16.09
CA GLN A 131 1.32 13.19 -16.88
C GLN A 131 -0.01 12.79 -16.23
N ALA A 132 -0.04 12.62 -14.91
CA ALA A 132 -1.28 12.37 -14.17
C ALA A 132 -2.29 13.51 -14.33
N ASN A 133 -1.83 14.76 -14.28
CA ASN A 133 -2.67 15.93 -14.49
C ASN A 133 -3.21 15.97 -15.93
N LEU A 134 -2.37 15.70 -16.94
CA LEU A 134 -2.76 15.66 -18.35
C LEU A 134 -3.81 14.57 -18.60
N LEU A 135 -3.54 13.33 -18.14
CA LEU A 135 -4.48 12.21 -18.26
C LEU A 135 -5.82 12.54 -17.59
N THR A 136 -5.77 13.12 -16.39
CA THR A 136 -6.99 13.51 -15.66
C THR A 136 -7.80 14.58 -16.41
N SER A 137 -7.15 15.66 -16.89
CA SER A 137 -7.86 16.77 -17.57
C SER A 137 -8.55 16.28 -18.85
N ILE A 138 -7.86 15.49 -19.66
CA ILE A 138 -8.44 14.93 -20.90
C ILE A 138 -9.58 13.96 -20.59
N ALA A 139 -9.46 13.12 -19.55
CA ALA A 139 -10.55 12.24 -19.16
C ALA A 139 -11.78 13.02 -18.68
N GLN A 140 -11.58 14.12 -17.92
CA GLN A 140 -12.65 15.01 -17.47
C GLN A 140 -13.32 15.74 -18.66
N GLU A 141 -12.53 16.29 -19.60
CA GLU A 141 -13.02 16.95 -20.82
C GLU A 141 -13.85 16.02 -21.70
N ARG A 142 -13.45 14.75 -21.80
CA ARG A 142 -14.14 13.71 -22.58
C ARG A 142 -15.31 13.08 -21.83
N GLY A 143 -15.42 13.28 -20.51
CA GLY A 143 -16.45 12.63 -19.68
C GLY A 143 -16.22 11.12 -19.55
N GLU A 144 -14.97 10.68 -19.41
CA GLU A 144 -14.61 9.26 -19.31
C GLU A 144 -15.14 8.64 -18.00
N PRO A 145 -16.04 7.62 -18.08
CA PRO A 145 -16.76 7.14 -16.91
C PRO A 145 -15.87 6.40 -15.88
N PHE A 146 -14.70 5.92 -16.30
CA PHE A 146 -13.80 5.24 -15.37
C PHE A 146 -13.31 6.15 -14.24
N LEU A 147 -13.24 7.48 -14.43
CA LEU A 147 -12.79 8.41 -13.40
C LEU A 147 -13.66 8.41 -12.14
N ASP A 148 -14.94 8.07 -12.26
CA ASP A 148 -15.87 8.02 -11.12
C ASP A 148 -15.42 6.98 -10.08
N PHE A 149 -14.71 5.93 -10.52
CA PHE A 149 -14.14 4.89 -9.65
C PHE A 149 -12.88 5.33 -8.90
N TYR A 150 -12.38 6.56 -9.14
CA TYR A 150 -11.11 7.08 -8.59
C TYR A 150 -11.27 8.48 -7.98
N GLY A 151 -12.48 8.85 -7.59
CA GLY A 151 -12.75 10.16 -7.02
C GLY A 151 -12.48 11.33 -7.98
N GLY A 152 -12.46 11.07 -9.30
CA GLY A 152 -12.34 12.08 -10.35
C GLY A 152 -10.91 12.46 -10.75
N LYS A 153 -9.87 11.78 -10.25
CA LYS A 153 -8.45 12.08 -10.56
C LYS A 153 -7.60 10.84 -10.64
N MET A 154 -6.46 10.92 -11.34
CA MET A 154 -5.41 9.90 -11.34
C MET A 154 -4.24 10.32 -10.46
N GLY A 155 -3.64 9.36 -9.73
CA GLY A 155 -2.42 9.57 -8.95
C GLY A 155 -1.16 9.51 -9.83
N ALA A 156 -0.16 10.33 -9.48
CA ALA A 156 1.14 10.34 -10.17
C ALA A 156 1.87 8.99 -10.10
N GLU A 157 1.62 8.24 -9.04
CA GLU A 157 2.24 6.94 -8.79
C GLU A 157 1.66 5.80 -9.65
N TRP A 158 0.52 6.00 -10.34
CA TRP A 158 -0.20 4.94 -11.05
C TRP A 158 0.45 4.52 -12.36
N LEU A 159 0.01 3.40 -12.91
CA LEU A 159 0.59 2.76 -14.09
C LEU A 159 0.61 3.69 -15.32
N TRP A 160 -0.53 4.27 -15.69
CA TRP A 160 -0.63 5.07 -16.92
C TRP A 160 0.15 6.38 -16.88
N PRO A 161 0.16 7.17 -15.80
CA PRO A 161 1.05 8.32 -15.69
C PRO A 161 2.52 7.97 -15.84
N LYS A 162 2.99 6.89 -15.20
CA LYS A 162 4.39 6.42 -15.31
C LYS A 162 4.73 5.89 -16.70
N LEU A 163 3.77 5.25 -17.38
CA LEU A 163 3.97 4.84 -18.77
C LEU A 163 4.05 6.06 -19.70
N LEU A 164 3.16 7.04 -19.53
CA LEU A 164 3.20 8.27 -20.32
C LEU A 164 4.49 9.06 -20.09
N GLU A 165 4.97 9.13 -18.85
CA GLU A 165 6.28 9.71 -18.53
C GLU A 165 7.41 9.00 -19.30
N LEU A 166 7.45 7.67 -19.33
CA LEU A 166 8.42 6.90 -20.08
C LEU A 166 8.31 7.20 -21.58
N VAL A 167 7.11 7.20 -22.14
CA VAL A 167 6.89 7.50 -23.59
C VAL A 167 7.40 8.89 -23.95
N GLN A 168 7.21 9.89 -23.07
CA GLN A 168 7.63 11.27 -23.32
C GLN A 168 9.11 11.52 -23.09
N GLU A 169 9.71 10.91 -22.06
CA GLU A 169 11.07 11.22 -21.62
C GLU A 169 12.13 10.22 -22.15
N ALA A 170 11.69 9.02 -22.59
CA ALA A 170 12.56 7.99 -23.13
C ALA A 170 11.92 7.27 -24.35
N PRO A 171 11.50 8.01 -25.40
CA PRO A 171 10.83 7.43 -26.57
C PRO A 171 11.65 6.34 -27.29
N GLU A 172 12.97 6.37 -27.16
CA GLU A 172 13.87 5.35 -27.71
C GLU A 172 13.67 3.96 -27.08
N LEU A 173 13.10 3.87 -25.88
CA LEU A 173 12.78 2.59 -25.23
C LEU A 173 11.50 1.97 -25.77
N VAL A 174 10.56 2.77 -26.29
CA VAL A 174 9.22 2.33 -26.71
C VAL A 174 9.24 1.13 -27.66
N PRO A 175 10.11 1.06 -28.69
CA PRO A 175 10.18 -0.10 -29.57
C PRO A 175 10.58 -1.41 -28.90
N SER A 176 11.24 -1.33 -27.72
CA SER A 176 11.69 -2.50 -26.95
C SER A 176 10.66 -2.96 -25.92
N ILE A 177 9.59 -2.19 -25.70
CA ILE A 177 8.55 -2.50 -24.71
C ILE A 177 7.47 -3.38 -25.34
N GLU A 178 7.33 -4.60 -24.86
CA GLU A 178 6.12 -5.39 -25.15
C GLU A 178 5.04 -5.13 -24.12
N TYR A 179 5.38 -5.13 -22.82
CA TYR A 179 4.43 -4.86 -21.77
C TYR A 179 4.98 -3.88 -20.74
N PHE A 180 4.11 -2.99 -20.24
CA PHE A 180 4.33 -2.24 -19.02
C PHE A 180 3.46 -2.87 -17.94
N ILE A 181 4.09 -3.44 -16.89
CA ILE A 181 3.45 -4.42 -16.01
C ILE A 181 3.66 -4.07 -14.54
N GLU A 182 2.66 -4.36 -13.70
CA GLU A 182 2.83 -4.35 -12.24
C GLU A 182 3.81 -5.43 -11.80
N ALA A 183 4.68 -5.13 -10.84
CA ALA A 183 5.72 -6.03 -10.39
C ALA A 183 5.16 -7.32 -9.77
N GLY A 184 4.01 -7.25 -9.08
CA GLY A 184 3.34 -8.44 -8.57
C GLY A 184 2.92 -9.41 -9.67
N ASP A 185 2.41 -8.89 -10.79
CA ASP A 185 2.06 -9.71 -11.97
C ASP A 185 3.30 -10.29 -12.63
N TRP A 186 4.39 -9.50 -12.67
CA TRP A 186 5.66 -9.98 -13.21
C TRP A 186 6.23 -11.14 -12.36
N ILE A 187 6.18 -11.05 -11.03
CA ILE A 187 6.59 -12.16 -10.15
C ILE A 187 5.77 -13.41 -10.42
N VAL A 188 4.44 -13.28 -10.51
CA VAL A 188 3.56 -14.42 -10.82
C VAL A 188 3.90 -15.03 -12.18
N TRP A 189 4.18 -14.19 -13.18
CA TRP A 189 4.64 -14.67 -14.49
C TRP A 189 5.96 -15.43 -14.40
N GLN A 190 6.97 -14.91 -13.67
CA GLN A 190 8.23 -15.65 -13.45
C GLN A 190 8.00 -17.00 -12.76
N LEU A 191 7.14 -17.05 -11.74
CA LEU A 191 6.87 -18.28 -10.99
C LEU A 191 6.14 -19.35 -11.81
N THR A 192 5.28 -18.92 -12.74
CA THR A 192 4.34 -19.82 -13.42
C THR A 192 4.65 -20.04 -14.91
N GLY A 193 5.43 -19.14 -15.51
CA GLY A 193 5.59 -19.06 -16.97
C GLY A 193 4.32 -18.58 -17.69
N HIS A 194 3.29 -18.13 -16.95
CA HIS A 194 2.00 -17.71 -17.49
C HIS A 194 1.69 -16.28 -17.08
N GLN A 195 1.39 -15.42 -18.06
CA GLN A 195 1.11 -14.01 -17.85
C GLN A 195 -0.38 -13.78 -17.56
N VAL A 196 -0.65 -13.15 -16.43
CA VAL A 196 -1.97 -12.65 -16.04
C VAL A 196 -1.84 -11.26 -15.43
N ARG A 197 -2.95 -10.56 -15.31
CA ARG A 197 -3.05 -9.32 -14.52
C ARG A 197 -3.87 -9.58 -13.27
N ASN A 198 -3.44 -9.07 -12.14
CA ASN A 198 -4.26 -9.11 -10.94
C ASN A 198 -5.30 -7.98 -10.98
N GLN A 199 -6.55 -8.32 -10.73
CA GLN A 199 -7.68 -7.37 -10.74
C GLN A 199 -7.51 -6.30 -9.66
N CYS A 200 -6.84 -6.61 -8.56
CA CYS A 200 -6.56 -5.67 -7.49
C CYS A 200 -5.74 -4.47 -8.02
N ALA A 201 -4.54 -4.69 -8.55
CA ALA A 201 -3.71 -3.60 -9.08
C ALA A 201 -4.29 -3.00 -10.37
N ALA A 202 -4.80 -3.81 -11.28
CA ALA A 202 -5.46 -3.34 -12.50
C ALA A 202 -6.62 -2.38 -12.16
N GLY A 203 -7.44 -2.75 -11.18
CA GLY A 203 -8.56 -1.95 -10.71
C GLY A 203 -8.13 -0.70 -9.96
N TYR A 204 -7.31 -0.82 -8.92
CA TYR A 204 -6.94 0.35 -8.10
C TYR A 204 -5.95 1.30 -8.77
N LYS A 205 -5.07 0.81 -9.66
CA LYS A 205 -3.89 1.56 -10.11
C LYS A 205 -3.73 1.70 -11.62
N ALA A 206 -4.61 1.03 -12.41
CA ALA A 206 -4.57 1.12 -13.86
C ALA A 206 -5.94 1.36 -14.51
N CYS A 207 -6.90 1.86 -13.75
CA CYS A 207 -8.23 2.26 -14.23
C CYS A 207 -9.02 1.14 -14.92
N TRP A 208 -8.76 -0.12 -14.56
CA TRP A 208 -9.55 -1.25 -15.05
C TRP A 208 -10.86 -1.35 -14.27
N VAL A 209 -11.97 -1.45 -15.00
CA VAL A 209 -13.32 -1.58 -14.43
C VAL A 209 -13.93 -2.89 -14.92
N GLU A 210 -14.50 -3.69 -14.00
CA GLU A 210 -15.15 -4.95 -14.35
C GLU A 210 -16.24 -4.73 -15.40
N GLY A 211 -16.22 -5.52 -16.46
CA GLY A 211 -17.15 -5.41 -17.59
C GLY A 211 -16.83 -4.33 -18.62
N ALA A 212 -16.02 -3.31 -18.28
CA ALA A 212 -15.58 -2.26 -19.20
C ALA A 212 -14.11 -2.42 -19.63
N GLY A 213 -13.26 -3.02 -18.75
CA GLY A 213 -11.84 -3.17 -19.02
C GLY A 213 -11.03 -1.91 -18.69
N TYR A 214 -9.84 -1.78 -19.30
CA TYR A 214 -9.00 -0.57 -19.23
C TYR A 214 -9.62 0.60 -20.02
N PRO A 215 -9.21 1.87 -19.75
CA PRO A 215 -9.65 3.03 -20.52
C PRO A 215 -9.46 2.83 -22.03
N GLY A 216 -10.37 3.35 -22.85
CA GLY A 216 -10.47 3.08 -24.30
C GLY A 216 -9.21 3.46 -25.10
N HIS A 217 -8.96 2.77 -26.23
CA HIS A 217 -7.88 3.13 -27.16
C HIS A 217 -7.97 4.62 -27.57
N ASP A 218 -9.17 5.09 -27.94
CA ASP A 218 -9.39 6.47 -28.39
C ASP A 218 -9.07 7.52 -27.31
N TYR A 219 -9.25 7.17 -26.03
CA TYR A 219 -8.84 8.04 -24.94
C TYR A 219 -7.32 8.21 -24.92
N PHE A 220 -6.56 7.11 -24.94
CA PHE A 220 -5.10 7.17 -24.94
C PHE A 220 -4.53 7.76 -26.24
N ALA A 221 -5.12 7.45 -27.41
CA ALA A 221 -4.69 8.00 -28.70
C ALA A 221 -4.91 9.52 -28.81
N SER A 222 -5.86 10.08 -28.05
CA SER A 222 -6.02 11.54 -27.96
C SER A 222 -4.87 12.23 -27.22
N ILE A 223 -3.99 11.46 -26.57
CA ILE A 223 -2.82 11.94 -25.80
C ILE A 223 -1.53 11.56 -26.52
N SER A 224 -1.34 10.28 -26.86
CA SER A 224 -0.20 9.74 -27.59
C SER A 224 -0.59 8.42 -28.24
N GLN A 225 -0.19 8.22 -29.52
CA GLN A 225 -0.44 6.98 -30.23
C GLN A 225 0.37 5.82 -29.61
N GLU A 226 1.61 6.08 -29.19
CA GLU A 226 2.47 5.09 -28.55
C GLU A 226 1.86 4.60 -27.22
N LEU A 227 1.26 5.51 -26.44
CA LEU A 227 0.55 5.16 -25.22
C LEU A 227 -0.66 4.27 -25.52
N ALA A 228 -1.43 4.58 -26.57
CA ALA A 228 -2.58 3.79 -26.98
C ALA A 228 -2.15 2.38 -27.43
N ASP A 229 -1.12 2.28 -28.27
CA ASP A 229 -0.59 1.00 -28.77
C ASP A 229 -0.08 0.10 -27.63
N LEU A 230 0.63 0.67 -26.64
CA LEU A 230 1.09 -0.05 -25.46
C LEU A 230 -0.08 -0.46 -24.55
N SER A 231 -1.12 0.39 -24.42
CA SER A 231 -2.31 0.05 -23.63
C SER A 231 -3.10 -1.12 -24.24
N ASP A 232 -3.17 -1.22 -25.55
CA ASP A 232 -3.86 -2.30 -26.25
C ASP A 232 -3.21 -3.67 -26.00
N LYS A 233 -1.87 -3.72 -25.83
CA LYS A 233 -1.17 -4.95 -25.45
C LYS A 233 -1.62 -5.46 -24.07
N ALA A 234 -1.91 -4.58 -23.12
CA ALA A 234 -2.43 -4.95 -21.80
C ALA A 234 -3.85 -5.54 -21.87
N ARG A 235 -4.69 -5.08 -22.83
CA ARG A 235 -6.10 -5.53 -22.96
C ARG A 235 -6.24 -7.00 -23.35
N GLY A 236 -5.24 -7.56 -24.04
CA GLY A 236 -5.25 -8.98 -24.45
C GLY A 236 -4.92 -9.95 -23.32
N ILE A 237 -4.54 -9.47 -22.15
CA ILE A 237 -4.13 -10.30 -21.03
C ILE A 237 -5.30 -10.53 -20.06
N GLU A 238 -5.48 -11.77 -19.61
CA GLU A 238 -6.53 -12.13 -18.66
C GLU A 238 -6.34 -11.42 -17.32
N VAL A 239 -7.42 -10.81 -16.81
CA VAL A 239 -7.44 -10.17 -15.48
C VAL A 239 -8.12 -11.10 -14.49
N LEU A 240 -7.43 -11.45 -13.42
CA LEU A 240 -7.89 -12.42 -12.42
C LEU A 240 -8.12 -11.75 -11.06
N PRO A 241 -9.27 -12.00 -10.41
CA PRO A 241 -9.49 -11.59 -9.03
C PRO A 241 -8.45 -12.20 -8.07
N PRO A 242 -8.19 -11.57 -6.91
CA PRO A 242 -7.35 -12.12 -5.86
C PRO A 242 -7.77 -13.55 -5.47
N GLY A 243 -6.78 -14.44 -5.34
CA GLY A 243 -7.01 -15.85 -4.97
C GLY A 243 -7.44 -16.78 -6.10
N ARG A 244 -7.60 -16.28 -7.33
CA ARG A 244 -7.77 -17.15 -8.49
C ARG A 244 -6.44 -17.76 -8.90
N PRO A 245 -6.41 -19.04 -9.37
CA PRO A 245 -5.16 -19.68 -9.79
C PRO A 245 -4.62 -19.04 -11.07
N ALA A 246 -3.42 -18.46 -10.98
CA ALA A 246 -2.69 -17.90 -12.13
C ALA A 246 -1.84 -18.94 -12.86
N GLY A 247 -1.51 -20.05 -12.20
CA GLY A 247 -0.70 -21.11 -12.77
C GLY A 247 -0.13 -22.04 -11.69
N LYS A 248 0.94 -22.74 -12.05
CA LYS A 248 1.66 -23.64 -11.14
C LYS A 248 3.14 -23.32 -11.15
N LEU A 249 3.78 -23.44 -10.00
CA LEU A 249 5.22 -23.22 -9.85
C LEU A 249 6.01 -24.10 -10.83
N ILE A 250 6.80 -23.46 -11.71
CA ILE A 250 7.61 -24.14 -12.70
C ILE A 250 8.88 -24.74 -12.09
N LYS A 251 9.49 -25.71 -12.79
CA LYS A 251 10.62 -26.50 -12.29
C LYS A 251 11.83 -25.66 -11.88
N ASP A 252 12.20 -24.67 -12.69
CA ASP A 252 13.36 -23.81 -12.41
C ASP A 252 13.17 -23.01 -11.12
N MET A 253 12.03 -22.32 -10.99
CA MET A 253 11.72 -21.53 -9.80
C MET A 253 11.56 -22.41 -8.55
N ALA A 254 10.93 -23.58 -8.68
CA ALA A 254 10.81 -24.54 -7.60
C ALA A 254 12.19 -24.95 -7.05
N GLY A 255 13.14 -25.28 -7.94
CA GLY A 255 14.51 -25.62 -7.54
C GLY A 255 15.24 -24.48 -6.84
N LYS A 256 15.08 -23.23 -7.34
CA LYS A 256 15.67 -22.03 -6.72
C LYS A 256 15.07 -21.70 -5.35
N MET A 257 13.79 -22.00 -5.14
CA MET A 257 13.09 -21.79 -3.86
C MET A 257 13.24 -22.95 -2.88
N GLY A 258 13.78 -24.11 -3.28
CA GLY A 258 13.80 -25.32 -2.46
C GLY A 258 12.41 -25.95 -2.29
N LEU A 259 11.55 -25.84 -3.29
CA LEU A 259 10.17 -26.33 -3.27
C LEU A 259 9.92 -27.38 -4.37
N ARG A 260 8.82 -28.12 -4.24
CA ARG A 260 8.37 -29.01 -5.32
C ARG A 260 7.73 -28.24 -6.48
N THR A 261 7.90 -28.74 -7.68
CA THR A 261 7.19 -28.27 -8.88
C THR A 261 5.68 -28.48 -8.77
N GLY A 262 4.91 -27.62 -9.41
CA GLY A 262 3.47 -27.81 -9.58
C GLY A 262 2.62 -27.32 -8.41
N ILE A 263 3.18 -26.61 -7.43
CA ILE A 263 2.40 -25.91 -6.39
C ILE A 263 1.57 -24.83 -7.08
N PRO A 264 0.25 -24.76 -6.83
CA PRO A 264 -0.59 -23.66 -7.32
C PRO A 264 -0.09 -22.31 -6.84
N VAL A 265 -0.03 -21.35 -7.77
CA VAL A 265 0.28 -19.94 -7.51
C VAL A 265 -0.98 -19.12 -7.82
N ALA A 266 -1.41 -18.29 -6.89
CA ALA A 266 -2.55 -17.39 -7.10
C ALA A 266 -2.15 -16.13 -7.87
N SER A 267 -3.13 -15.44 -8.46
CA SER A 267 -2.95 -14.06 -8.91
C SER A 267 -2.43 -13.18 -7.76
N ALA A 268 -1.58 -12.22 -8.07
CA ALA A 268 -1.04 -11.30 -7.08
C ALA A 268 -2.15 -10.41 -6.46
N VAL A 269 -1.80 -9.77 -5.35
CA VAL A 269 -2.64 -8.77 -4.68
C VAL A 269 -1.74 -7.63 -4.18
N ILE A 270 -2.26 -6.43 -4.08
CA ILE A 270 -1.55 -5.31 -3.46
C ILE A 270 -1.35 -5.60 -1.97
N ASP A 271 -0.19 -5.24 -1.41
CA ASP A 271 0.20 -5.48 -0.02
C ASP A 271 -0.83 -4.97 1.00
N ALA A 272 -1.30 -3.73 0.87
CA ALA A 272 -2.29 -3.16 1.75
C ALA A 272 -3.64 -3.91 1.69
N GLN A 273 -4.11 -4.29 0.49
CA GLN A 273 -5.32 -5.09 0.31
C GLN A 273 -5.15 -6.51 0.85
N SER A 274 -3.96 -7.08 0.71
CA SER A 274 -3.59 -8.36 1.33
C SER A 274 -3.69 -8.30 2.85
N ALA A 275 -3.22 -7.20 3.46
CA ALA A 275 -3.26 -7.02 4.90
C ALA A 275 -4.67 -7.08 5.50
N VAL A 276 -5.72 -6.78 4.73
CA VAL A 276 -7.13 -6.92 5.17
C VAL A 276 -7.43 -8.36 5.57
N ALA A 277 -7.13 -9.30 4.68
CA ALA A 277 -7.30 -10.74 4.96
C ALA A 277 -6.33 -11.21 6.06
N GLY A 278 -5.09 -10.70 6.06
CA GLY A 278 -4.10 -11.01 7.09
C GLY A 278 -4.50 -10.57 8.49
N ALA A 279 -5.17 -9.45 8.60
CA ALA A 279 -5.74 -8.93 9.84
C ALA A 279 -7.04 -9.65 10.27
N GLY A 280 -7.51 -10.63 9.48
CA GLY A 280 -8.73 -11.39 9.79
C GLY A 280 -10.03 -10.67 9.44
N VAL A 281 -9.98 -9.68 8.57
CA VAL A 281 -11.17 -8.96 8.11
C VAL A 281 -11.70 -9.61 6.83
N PHE A 282 -12.78 -10.37 6.96
CA PHE A 282 -13.41 -11.10 5.86
C PHE A 282 -14.86 -10.66 5.60
N GLU A 283 -15.36 -9.74 6.42
CA GLU A 283 -16.73 -9.23 6.37
C GLU A 283 -16.76 -7.75 5.94
N PRO A 284 -17.84 -7.29 5.29
CA PRO A 284 -17.99 -5.90 4.92
C PRO A 284 -18.22 -4.98 6.13
N ASN A 285 -18.11 -3.68 5.91
CA ASN A 285 -18.36 -2.63 6.91
C ASN A 285 -17.36 -2.58 8.08
N ILE A 286 -16.21 -3.24 7.93
CA ILE A 286 -15.07 -3.16 8.84
C ILE A 286 -13.97 -2.40 8.10
N MET A 287 -13.53 -1.28 8.64
CA MET A 287 -12.40 -0.55 8.08
C MET A 287 -11.09 -1.11 8.64
N THR A 288 -10.22 -1.55 7.76
CA THR A 288 -8.85 -1.90 8.10
C THR A 288 -7.96 -0.69 7.85
N ILE A 289 -7.21 -0.28 8.87
CA ILE A 289 -6.18 0.75 8.76
C ILE A 289 -4.82 0.05 8.80
N VAL A 290 -4.13 0.04 7.66
CA VAL A 290 -2.77 -0.50 7.55
C VAL A 290 -1.80 0.63 7.84
N MET A 291 -1.19 0.60 9.02
CA MET A 291 -0.30 1.66 9.53
C MET A 291 1.17 1.30 9.29
N GLY A 292 1.77 1.98 8.33
CA GLY A 292 3.18 1.87 7.94
C GLY A 292 3.77 3.23 7.63
N SER A 293 4.62 3.33 6.59
CA SER A 293 5.13 4.62 6.07
C SER A 293 3.99 5.57 5.73
N SER A 294 2.91 5.01 5.20
CA SER A 294 1.62 5.66 4.98
C SER A 294 0.52 4.94 5.76
N ASN A 295 -0.65 5.56 5.92
CA ASN A 295 -1.87 4.86 6.32
C ASN A 295 -2.70 4.51 5.09
N CYS A 296 -3.06 3.24 4.96
CA CYS A 296 -4.05 2.79 3.98
C CYS A 296 -5.35 2.42 4.70
N HIS A 297 -6.45 3.01 4.27
CA HIS A 297 -7.79 2.80 4.82
C HIS A 297 -8.59 1.97 3.83
N LEU A 298 -8.91 0.75 4.20
CA LEU A 298 -9.55 -0.23 3.33
C LEU A 298 -10.86 -0.69 3.95
N VAL A 299 -11.93 -0.67 3.16
CA VAL A 299 -13.23 -1.16 3.60
C VAL A 299 -13.94 -1.89 2.47
N MET A 300 -14.60 -2.99 2.80
CA MET A 300 -15.44 -3.72 1.86
C MET A 300 -16.92 -3.38 2.03
N SER A 301 -17.66 -3.31 0.94
CA SER A 301 -19.10 -3.11 0.90
C SER A 301 -19.78 -4.13 -0.02
N LYS A 302 -21.03 -4.49 0.29
CA LYS A 302 -21.85 -5.33 -0.60
C LYS A 302 -22.38 -4.58 -1.82
N GLN A 303 -22.39 -3.26 -1.77
CA GLN A 303 -22.96 -2.40 -2.80
C GLN A 303 -21.91 -1.43 -3.31
N GLU A 304 -21.96 -1.15 -4.61
CA GLU A 304 -21.24 -0.05 -5.22
C GLU A 304 -21.76 1.29 -4.69
N LYS A 305 -20.83 2.18 -4.37
CA LYS A 305 -21.07 3.57 -4.00
C LYS A 305 -19.99 4.43 -4.61
N LEU A 306 -20.36 5.37 -5.48
CA LEU A 306 -19.43 6.30 -6.10
C LEU A 306 -19.61 7.67 -5.46
N PHE A 307 -18.51 8.25 -4.96
CA PHE A 307 -18.44 9.57 -4.33
C PHE A 307 -17.04 10.14 -4.46
N VAL A 308 -16.83 11.40 -4.11
CA VAL A 308 -15.51 12.04 -4.17
C VAL A 308 -14.77 11.86 -2.84
N GLY A 309 -13.43 11.69 -2.89
CA GLY A 309 -12.56 11.67 -1.71
C GLY A 309 -11.97 10.32 -1.35
N TYR A 310 -12.21 9.27 -2.13
CA TYR A 310 -11.45 8.00 -2.04
C TYR A 310 -10.41 7.91 -3.16
N ALA A 311 -9.45 6.99 -3.01
CA ALA A 311 -8.38 6.77 -3.97
C ALA A 311 -8.69 5.65 -4.98
N GLY A 312 -9.75 4.89 -4.77
CA GLY A 312 -10.20 3.84 -5.68
C GLY A 312 -11.30 2.97 -5.10
N VAL A 313 -12.17 2.45 -5.97
CA VAL A 313 -13.16 1.42 -5.65
C VAL A 313 -13.14 0.34 -6.71
N VAL A 314 -13.01 -0.92 -6.29
CA VAL A 314 -12.83 -2.05 -7.20
C VAL A 314 -13.73 -3.21 -6.77
N LYS A 315 -14.53 -3.72 -7.69
CA LYS A 315 -15.28 -4.95 -7.50
C LYS A 315 -14.31 -6.11 -7.38
N ASP A 316 -14.46 -6.92 -6.33
CA ASP A 316 -13.57 -8.06 -6.03
C ASP A 316 -12.09 -7.70 -5.87
N GLY A 317 -11.75 -6.42 -5.66
CA GLY A 317 -10.37 -5.95 -5.55
C GLY A 317 -9.65 -6.36 -4.26
N ILE A 318 -10.38 -6.68 -3.18
CA ILE A 318 -9.85 -7.17 -1.91
C ILE A 318 -10.21 -8.65 -1.72
N LEU A 319 -11.49 -8.94 -1.67
CA LEU A 319 -12.06 -10.28 -1.60
C LEU A 319 -13.25 -10.38 -2.54
N ASP A 320 -13.36 -11.53 -3.20
CA ASP A 320 -14.43 -11.88 -4.13
C ASP A 320 -15.82 -11.73 -3.46
N GLY A 321 -16.77 -11.10 -4.13
CA GLY A 321 -18.13 -10.83 -3.68
C GLY A 321 -18.35 -9.44 -3.09
N TYR A 322 -17.32 -8.60 -2.97
CA TYR A 322 -17.41 -7.26 -2.37
C TYR A 322 -16.85 -6.17 -3.27
N TRP A 323 -17.33 -4.96 -3.07
CA TRP A 323 -16.70 -3.73 -3.54
C TRP A 323 -15.67 -3.29 -2.52
N GLY A 324 -14.39 -3.25 -2.90
CA GLY A 324 -13.29 -2.79 -2.05
C GLY A 324 -13.03 -1.29 -2.28
N TYR A 325 -12.97 -0.52 -1.21
CA TYR A 325 -12.67 0.91 -1.22
C TYR A 325 -11.30 1.17 -0.62
N GLU A 326 -10.55 2.07 -1.23
CA GLU A 326 -9.25 2.54 -0.76
C GLU A 326 -9.27 4.04 -0.51
N ALA A 327 -8.73 4.45 0.63
CA ALA A 327 -8.32 5.81 0.92
C ALA A 327 -6.95 5.78 1.60
N GLY A 328 -6.26 6.91 1.72
CA GLY A 328 -4.96 6.91 2.36
C GLY A 328 -4.43 8.26 2.75
N GLN A 329 -3.49 8.23 3.70
CA GLN A 329 -2.65 9.35 4.12
C GLN A 329 -1.20 8.99 3.73
N PRO A 330 -0.52 9.79 2.90
CA PRO A 330 0.73 9.36 2.26
C PRO A 330 1.95 9.38 3.17
N ALA A 331 1.86 9.94 4.37
CA ALA A 331 2.94 9.96 5.34
C ALA A 331 2.38 9.73 6.74
N MET A 332 2.75 8.62 7.37
CA MET A 332 2.44 8.34 8.78
C MET A 332 3.71 8.10 9.57
N SER A 333 4.33 6.92 9.51
CA SER A 333 5.61 6.73 10.20
C SER A 333 6.71 7.60 9.61
N ASP A 334 6.68 7.86 8.30
CA ASP A 334 7.65 8.76 7.65
C ASP A 334 7.56 10.19 8.21
N MET A 335 6.36 10.67 8.56
CA MET A 335 6.16 11.97 9.19
C MET A 335 6.71 12.00 10.63
N LEU A 336 6.46 10.94 11.39
CA LEU A 336 6.99 10.81 12.75
C LEU A 336 8.51 10.65 12.74
N GLU A 337 9.06 9.88 11.80
CA GLU A 337 10.49 9.73 11.59
C GLU A 337 11.14 11.05 11.15
N TRP A 338 10.50 11.78 10.24
CA TRP A 338 10.95 13.14 9.86
C TRP A 338 11.05 14.04 11.08
N PHE A 339 10.06 14.02 11.98
CA PHE A 339 10.09 14.81 13.21
C PHE A 339 11.30 14.42 14.08
N VAL A 340 11.51 13.13 14.27
CA VAL A 340 12.64 12.61 15.05
C VAL A 340 13.98 13.06 14.47
N ASN A 341 14.14 12.94 13.15
CA ASN A 341 15.41 13.24 12.48
C ASN A 341 15.68 14.74 12.30
N THR A 342 14.64 15.61 12.43
CA THR A 342 14.74 17.04 12.06
C THR A 342 14.49 17.96 13.25
N ILE A 343 13.59 17.60 14.17
CA ILE A 343 13.07 18.51 15.21
C ILE A 343 13.39 17.99 16.63
N ALA A 344 13.37 16.66 16.84
CA ALA A 344 13.53 16.09 18.16
C ALA A 344 14.86 16.55 18.81
N PRO A 345 14.82 17.09 20.04
CA PRO A 345 16.02 17.50 20.75
C PRO A 345 16.81 16.29 21.25
N ILE A 346 18.11 16.50 21.52
CA ILE A 346 18.99 15.43 22.03
C ILE A 346 18.49 14.84 23.35
N SER A 347 17.77 15.62 24.15
CA SER A 347 17.17 15.18 25.41
C SER A 347 16.19 14.00 25.25
N PHE A 348 15.63 13.78 24.06
CA PHE A 348 14.79 12.59 23.80
C PHE A 348 15.64 11.30 23.86
N TYR A 349 16.85 11.36 23.30
CA TYR A 349 17.80 10.25 23.32
C TYR A 349 18.45 10.08 24.69
N GLU A 350 18.75 11.21 25.38
CA GLU A 350 19.27 11.20 26.75
C GLU A 350 18.29 10.52 27.69
N ARG A 351 16.99 10.82 27.59
CA ARG A 351 15.94 10.18 28.38
C ARG A 351 15.85 8.67 28.13
N ALA A 352 16.00 8.23 26.87
CA ALA A 352 15.99 6.80 26.55
C ALA A 352 17.17 6.06 27.22
N ASN A 353 18.35 6.70 27.22
CA ASN A 353 19.53 6.15 27.88
C ASN A 353 19.40 6.15 29.41
N GLU A 354 18.88 7.22 30.01
CA GLU A 354 18.66 7.34 31.47
C GLU A 354 17.63 6.32 31.96
N ASP A 355 16.57 6.09 31.23
CA ASP A 355 15.53 5.12 31.55
C ASP A 355 15.89 3.67 31.15
N GLU A 356 17.07 3.45 30.55
CA GLU A 356 17.53 2.15 30.03
C GLU A 356 16.46 1.48 29.12
N THR A 357 15.81 2.25 28.25
CA THR A 357 14.71 1.79 27.42
C THR A 357 14.94 2.09 25.93
N GLU A 358 14.20 1.42 25.06
CA GLU A 358 14.26 1.69 23.64
C GLU A 358 13.69 3.09 23.31
N PHE A 359 14.29 3.77 22.34
CA PHE A 359 13.88 5.11 21.92
C PHE A 359 12.40 5.17 21.50
N ALA A 360 11.90 4.12 20.83
CA ALA A 360 10.48 4.01 20.46
C ALA A 360 9.54 4.06 21.67
N THR A 361 9.95 3.49 22.80
CA THR A 361 9.18 3.53 24.06
C THR A 361 9.09 4.94 24.61
N ILE A 362 10.14 5.75 24.51
CA ILE A 362 10.10 7.17 24.91
C ILE A 362 9.14 7.96 24.03
N LEU A 363 9.17 7.72 22.72
CA LEU A 363 8.25 8.37 21.78
C LEU A 363 6.78 8.02 22.10
N ASP A 364 6.47 6.74 22.37
CA ASP A 364 5.12 6.33 22.75
C ASP A 364 4.71 6.95 24.10
N ARG A 365 5.65 7.06 25.04
CA ARG A 365 5.43 7.69 26.34
C ARG A 365 5.06 9.18 26.20
N TYR A 366 5.70 9.94 25.30
CA TYR A 366 5.32 11.32 25.02
C TYR A 366 3.89 11.46 24.48
N LEU A 367 3.42 10.50 23.69
CA LEU A 367 2.03 10.49 23.22
C LEU A 367 1.02 10.33 24.37
N SER A 368 1.39 9.66 25.46
CA SER A 368 0.54 9.49 26.65
C SER A 368 0.70 10.61 27.70
N GLU A 369 1.92 11.13 27.89
CA GLU A 369 2.23 12.16 28.91
C GLU A 369 1.77 13.57 28.50
N VAL A 370 1.84 13.93 27.20
CA VAL A 370 1.31 15.19 26.71
C VAL A 370 -0.23 15.13 26.72
N PRO A 371 -0.92 16.12 27.26
CA PRO A 371 -2.40 16.14 27.30
C PRO A 371 -3.01 16.05 25.91
N ALA A 372 -4.26 15.55 25.84
CA ALA A 372 -5.05 15.63 24.61
C ALA A 372 -5.16 17.08 24.14
N GLY A 373 -5.01 17.29 22.80
CA GLY A 373 -4.95 18.61 22.20
C GLY A 373 -3.58 19.26 22.20
N SER A 374 -2.52 18.51 22.53
CA SER A 374 -1.11 18.88 22.32
C SER A 374 -0.76 20.27 22.86
N ASN A 375 -1.31 20.65 24.02
CA ASN A 375 -1.13 21.97 24.64
C ASN A 375 -1.46 23.15 23.71
N GLY A 376 -2.45 22.98 22.80
CA GLY A 376 -2.92 24.01 21.87
C GLY A 376 -2.15 24.03 20.53
N VAL A 377 -1.29 23.05 20.26
CA VAL A 377 -0.67 22.88 18.95
C VAL A 377 -1.55 22.01 18.07
N LEU A 378 -1.86 22.48 16.87
CA LEU A 378 -2.63 21.74 15.87
C LEU A 378 -1.79 21.58 14.59
N ALA A 379 -1.84 20.41 13.96
CA ALA A 379 -1.12 20.16 12.72
C ALA A 379 -2.05 19.68 11.58
N LEU A 380 -1.58 19.82 10.33
CA LEU A 380 -2.07 19.11 9.17
C LEU A 380 -1.00 18.09 8.75
N ASP A 381 -1.36 16.83 8.67
CA ASP A 381 -0.49 15.68 8.39
C ASP A 381 -0.04 15.56 6.92
N TRP A 382 -0.13 16.62 6.14
CA TRP A 382 0.05 16.61 4.69
C TRP A 382 1.52 16.68 4.23
N MET A 383 2.45 16.10 4.99
CA MET A 383 3.89 16.09 4.66
C MET A 383 4.16 15.44 3.28
N GLY A 384 3.36 14.45 2.90
CA GLY A 384 3.37 13.81 1.58
C GLY A 384 2.27 14.28 0.61
N GLY A 385 1.57 15.40 0.91
CA GLY A 385 0.33 15.80 0.23
C GLY A 385 -0.92 15.25 0.94
N ASN A 386 -2.10 15.44 0.35
CA ASN A 386 -3.35 14.86 0.82
C ASN A 386 -3.90 13.91 -0.24
N ARG A 387 -3.70 12.57 -0.05
CA ARG A 387 -4.19 11.53 -0.97
C ARG A 387 -5.70 11.35 -0.85
N SER A 388 -6.24 11.49 0.34
CA SER A 388 -7.66 11.43 0.67
C SER A 388 -7.96 12.43 1.79
N VAL A 389 -8.90 13.32 1.62
CA VAL A 389 -10.05 13.37 0.71
C VAL A 389 -9.87 14.37 -0.44
N LEU A 390 -8.75 15.15 -0.48
CA LEU A 390 -8.56 16.26 -1.44
C LEU A 390 -7.93 15.80 -2.76
N LEU A 391 -7.31 14.62 -2.79
CA LEU A 391 -6.60 14.07 -3.97
C LEU A 391 -5.58 15.09 -4.54
N ASP A 392 -4.81 15.74 -3.65
CA ASP A 392 -3.85 16.79 -4.02
C ASP A 392 -2.47 16.53 -3.40
N SER A 393 -1.54 16.04 -4.22
CA SER A 393 -0.16 15.77 -3.83
C SER A 393 0.70 17.04 -3.72
N SER A 394 0.21 18.20 -4.17
CA SER A 394 0.92 19.47 -4.08
C SER A 394 0.85 20.14 -2.70
N LEU A 395 -0.04 19.67 -1.83
CA LEU A 395 -0.18 20.17 -0.46
C LEU A 395 1.01 19.74 0.41
N SER A 396 1.20 20.46 1.54
CA SER A 396 2.26 20.21 2.51
C SER A 396 1.78 20.40 3.95
N GLY A 397 2.53 19.84 4.92
CA GLY A 397 2.20 19.90 6.34
C GLY A 397 2.18 21.32 6.91
N VAL A 398 1.43 21.49 8.00
CA VAL A 398 1.28 22.76 8.72
C VAL A 398 1.34 22.51 10.22
N PHE A 399 1.95 23.42 10.96
CA PHE A 399 1.75 23.58 12.40
C PHE A 399 1.10 24.92 12.69
N ALA A 400 0.11 24.94 13.56
CA ALA A 400 -0.60 26.13 14.03
C ALA A 400 -0.61 26.16 15.56
N GLY A 401 -0.76 27.34 16.17
CA GLY A 401 -0.84 27.49 17.63
C GLY A 401 0.51 27.47 18.36
N LEU A 402 1.66 27.60 17.66
CA LEU A 402 2.98 27.64 18.30
C LEU A 402 3.16 28.90 19.16
N THR A 403 3.69 28.71 20.36
CA THR A 403 4.07 29.78 21.30
C THR A 403 5.50 29.56 21.78
N LEU A 404 6.04 30.50 22.57
CA LEU A 404 7.37 30.35 23.19
C LEU A 404 7.42 29.24 24.26
N GLN A 405 6.28 28.74 24.71
CA GLN A 405 6.18 27.61 25.64
C GLN A 405 5.99 26.26 24.94
N THR A 406 5.77 26.25 23.63
CA THR A 406 5.63 24.99 22.88
C THR A 406 6.89 24.17 22.95
N ARG A 407 6.75 22.91 23.31
CA ARG A 407 7.84 21.94 23.40
C ARG A 407 7.79 20.97 22.20
N ALA A 408 8.89 20.25 21.99
CA ALA A 408 8.99 19.27 20.92
C ALA A 408 7.98 18.13 21.10
N GLU A 409 7.70 17.70 22.34
CA GLU A 409 6.70 16.67 22.65
C GLU A 409 5.27 17.11 22.23
N ASP A 410 4.95 18.39 22.40
CA ASP A 410 3.65 18.94 21.99
C ASP A 410 3.48 18.85 20.46
N MET A 411 4.54 19.18 19.72
CA MET A 411 4.55 19.07 18.25
C MET A 411 4.49 17.60 17.78
N TYR A 412 5.20 16.70 18.46
CA TYR A 412 5.17 15.26 18.13
C TYR A 412 3.77 14.69 18.29
N LYS A 413 3.12 14.99 19.41
CA LYS A 413 1.74 14.57 19.64
C LYS A 413 0.77 15.21 18.66
N ALA A 414 0.95 16.49 18.32
CA ALA A 414 0.11 17.18 17.33
C ALA A 414 0.14 16.49 15.94
N LEU A 415 1.29 15.93 15.53
CA LEU A 415 1.38 15.13 14.31
C LEU A 415 0.58 13.82 14.41
N ALA A 416 0.67 13.13 15.56
CA ALA A 416 -0.10 11.92 15.80
C ALA A 416 -1.62 12.20 15.81
N GLU A 417 -2.04 13.27 16.48
CA GLU A 417 -3.43 13.72 16.51
C GLU A 417 -3.91 14.15 15.11
N ALA A 418 -3.08 14.86 14.32
CA ALA A 418 -3.40 15.27 12.95
C ALA A 418 -3.69 14.07 12.05
N SER A 419 -2.90 12.99 12.16
CA SER A 419 -3.13 11.78 11.38
C SER A 419 -4.44 11.08 11.79
N ALA A 420 -4.79 11.11 13.08
CA ALA A 420 -6.08 10.61 13.57
C ALA A 420 -7.27 11.48 13.09
N PHE A 421 -7.12 12.81 13.04
CA PHE A 421 -8.12 13.71 12.48
C PHE A 421 -8.31 13.52 10.97
N GLY A 422 -7.23 13.32 10.22
CA GLY A 422 -7.29 12.97 8.79
C GLY A 422 -8.03 11.65 8.57
N THR A 423 -7.78 10.63 9.39
CA THR A 423 -8.53 9.37 9.38
C THR A 423 -10.01 9.58 9.70
N ARG A 424 -10.36 10.42 10.69
CA ARG A 424 -11.73 10.79 10.99
C ARG A 424 -12.43 11.43 9.79
N LYS A 425 -11.76 12.35 9.11
CA LYS A 425 -12.27 12.99 7.88
C LYS A 425 -12.54 11.97 6.78
N ILE A 426 -11.65 10.99 6.59
CA ILE A 426 -11.85 9.88 5.66
C ILE A 426 -13.11 9.08 6.04
N ILE A 427 -13.24 8.64 7.29
CA ILE A 427 -14.39 7.88 7.78
C ILE A 427 -15.70 8.63 7.56
N GLU A 428 -15.74 9.93 7.90
CA GLU A 428 -16.91 10.78 7.69
C GLU A 428 -17.27 10.91 6.21
N THR A 429 -16.26 11.06 5.33
CA THR A 429 -16.45 11.10 3.88
C THR A 429 -17.03 9.79 3.34
N PHE A 430 -16.54 8.64 3.80
CA PHE A 430 -17.06 7.32 3.42
C PHE A 430 -18.52 7.15 3.86
N ARG A 431 -18.83 7.51 5.11
CA ARG A 431 -20.21 7.45 5.64
C ARG A 431 -21.16 8.36 4.87
N ALA A 432 -20.73 9.59 4.56
CA ALA A 432 -21.50 10.51 3.74
C ALA A 432 -21.74 9.97 2.31
N GLY A 433 -20.77 9.23 1.76
CA GLY A 433 -20.88 8.51 0.49
C GLY A 433 -21.73 7.23 0.56
N GLY A 434 -22.26 6.87 1.72
CA GLY A 434 -23.12 5.69 1.92
C GLY A 434 -22.37 4.38 2.15
N VAL A 435 -21.07 4.43 2.44
CA VAL A 435 -20.27 3.27 2.87
C VAL A 435 -20.31 3.19 4.40
N GLU A 436 -20.97 2.17 4.93
CA GLU A 436 -21.09 1.98 6.37
C GLU A 436 -19.77 1.46 6.98
N ILE A 437 -19.35 2.06 8.10
CA ILE A 437 -18.18 1.63 8.87
C ILE A 437 -18.63 1.38 10.31
N LYS A 438 -18.67 0.10 10.71
CA LYS A 438 -19.14 -0.35 12.03
C LYS A 438 -17.98 -0.60 13.00
N GLN A 439 -16.86 -1.07 12.50
CA GLN A 439 -15.70 -1.47 13.27
C GLN A 439 -14.41 -0.98 12.60
N ILE A 440 -13.37 -0.85 13.41
CA ILE A 440 -12.03 -0.49 12.94
C ILE A 440 -11.05 -1.56 13.41
N VAL A 441 -10.22 -2.01 12.49
CA VAL A 441 -9.08 -2.91 12.75
C VAL A 441 -7.82 -2.17 12.32
N ALA A 442 -6.87 -1.97 13.24
CA ALA A 442 -5.57 -1.40 12.93
C ALA A 442 -4.52 -2.51 12.84
N THR A 443 -3.71 -2.51 11.79
CA THR A 443 -2.65 -3.50 11.57
C THR A 443 -1.38 -2.84 11.03
N GLY A 444 -0.28 -3.55 11.05
CA GLY A 444 1.06 -3.03 10.77
C GLY A 444 1.93 -2.99 12.03
N ALA A 445 3.12 -2.42 11.94
CA ALA A 445 4.04 -2.37 13.08
C ALA A 445 3.59 -1.38 14.16
N LEU A 446 3.13 -0.19 13.76
CA LEU A 446 2.78 0.91 14.68
C LEU A 446 1.70 0.54 15.71
N PRO A 447 0.59 -0.15 15.37
CA PRO A 447 -0.42 -0.54 16.36
C PRO A 447 0.12 -1.42 17.48
N ILE A 448 1.18 -2.19 17.22
CA ILE A 448 1.82 -3.08 18.19
C ILE A 448 2.87 -2.33 19.02
N THR A 449 3.65 -1.46 18.37
CA THR A 449 4.79 -0.78 19.02
C THR A 449 4.42 0.53 19.71
N SER A 450 3.25 1.11 19.38
CA SER A 450 2.76 2.38 19.96
C SER A 450 1.29 2.29 20.39
N PRO A 451 0.98 1.66 21.52
CA PRO A 451 -0.37 1.61 22.06
C PRO A 451 -0.99 2.98 22.34
N SER A 452 -0.16 3.97 22.72
CA SER A 452 -0.61 5.35 22.95
C SER A 452 -1.10 6.03 21.69
N LEU A 453 -0.50 5.72 20.53
CA LEU A 453 -0.98 6.18 19.24
C LEU A 453 -2.40 5.63 18.96
N ILE A 454 -2.61 4.34 19.21
CA ILE A 454 -3.93 3.71 18.99
C ILE A 454 -4.97 4.29 19.93
N GLN A 455 -4.59 4.65 21.15
CA GLN A 455 -5.50 5.36 22.08
C GLN A 455 -5.91 6.73 21.53
N ILE A 456 -4.98 7.51 20.96
CA ILE A 456 -5.29 8.79 20.30
C ILE A 456 -6.30 8.56 19.15
N TYR A 457 -6.07 7.56 18.32
CA TYR A 457 -7.00 7.22 17.24
C TYR A 457 -8.37 6.83 17.77
N ALA A 458 -8.46 5.97 18.79
CA ALA A 458 -9.72 5.57 19.37
C ALA A 458 -10.50 6.79 19.93
N ASP A 459 -9.81 7.68 20.63
CA ASP A 459 -10.38 8.89 21.24
C ASP A 459 -10.90 9.87 20.17
N VAL A 460 -10.08 10.16 19.16
CA VAL A 460 -10.43 11.08 18.05
C VAL A 460 -11.59 10.54 17.22
N LEU A 461 -11.58 9.24 16.92
CA LEU A 461 -12.61 8.59 16.11
C LEU A 461 -13.91 8.32 16.89
N GLY A 462 -13.83 8.31 18.22
CA GLY A 462 -14.95 7.93 19.09
C GLY A 462 -15.40 6.48 18.87
N MET A 463 -14.49 5.61 18.41
CA MET A 463 -14.77 4.21 18.07
C MET A 463 -13.71 3.28 18.67
N PRO A 464 -14.10 2.09 19.15
CA PRO A 464 -13.12 1.10 19.58
C PRO A 464 -12.31 0.58 18.38
N ILE A 465 -11.00 0.38 18.61
CA ILE A 465 -10.08 -0.15 17.61
C ILE A 465 -9.58 -1.51 18.07
N SER A 466 -9.69 -2.51 17.21
CA SER A 466 -9.13 -3.85 17.41
C SER A 466 -7.73 -3.92 16.79
N VAL A 467 -6.78 -4.50 17.50
CA VAL A 467 -5.43 -4.77 17.01
C VAL A 467 -5.21 -6.28 17.00
N PRO A 468 -5.15 -6.92 15.82
CA PRO A 468 -4.89 -8.35 15.72
C PRO A 468 -3.42 -8.67 15.99
N ASP A 469 -3.17 -9.82 16.61
CA ASP A 469 -1.81 -10.37 16.81
C ASP A 469 -1.27 -10.93 15.49
N THR A 470 -0.74 -10.06 14.65
CA THR A 470 -0.17 -10.43 13.36
C THR A 470 1.11 -9.66 13.08
N ASN A 471 2.25 -10.31 13.21
CA ASN A 471 3.56 -9.68 12.95
C ASN A 471 3.81 -9.33 11.48
N ASN A 472 3.09 -9.95 10.54
CA ASN A 472 3.17 -9.67 9.10
C ASN A 472 1.80 -9.91 8.45
N ALA A 473 0.92 -8.92 8.57
CA ALA A 473 -0.43 -9.03 8.03
C ALA A 473 -0.43 -9.13 6.49
N THR A 474 0.49 -8.48 5.78
CA THR A 474 0.60 -8.52 4.33
C THR A 474 0.96 -9.92 3.83
N GLY A 475 2.03 -10.51 4.32
CA GLY A 475 2.43 -11.87 3.95
C GLY A 475 1.44 -12.94 4.41
N ARG A 476 0.86 -12.78 5.62
CA ARG A 476 -0.22 -13.65 6.11
C ARG A 476 -1.45 -13.57 5.18
N GLY A 477 -1.83 -12.38 4.77
CA GLY A 477 -2.95 -12.17 3.84
C GLY A 477 -2.67 -12.78 2.48
N ALA A 478 -1.44 -12.62 1.96
CA ALA A 478 -1.01 -13.27 0.72
C ALA A 478 -1.17 -14.80 0.81
N ALA A 479 -0.76 -15.41 1.93
CA ALA A 479 -0.95 -16.84 2.17
C ALA A 479 -2.44 -17.23 2.16
N ILE A 480 -3.29 -16.47 2.88
CA ILE A 480 -4.74 -16.72 2.97
C ILE A 480 -5.40 -16.60 1.60
N ILE A 481 -5.14 -15.50 0.88
CA ILE A 481 -5.68 -15.28 -0.48
C ILE A 481 -5.13 -16.34 -1.43
N GLY A 482 -3.83 -16.65 -1.36
CA GLY A 482 -3.20 -17.70 -2.12
C GLY A 482 -3.85 -19.07 -1.94
N GLY A 483 -4.30 -19.38 -0.72
CA GLY A 483 -5.01 -20.61 -0.41
C GLY A 483 -6.31 -20.79 -1.19
N LEU A 484 -7.00 -19.72 -1.54
CA LEU A 484 -8.24 -19.80 -2.32
C LEU A 484 -8.02 -20.46 -3.71
N SER A 485 -6.80 -20.38 -4.26
CA SER A 485 -6.44 -20.95 -5.57
C SER A 485 -6.54 -22.47 -5.64
N VAL A 486 -6.50 -23.18 -4.51
CA VAL A 486 -6.56 -24.65 -4.50
C VAL A 486 -7.93 -25.23 -4.23
N GLY A 487 -8.90 -24.39 -3.88
CA GLY A 487 -10.28 -24.79 -3.60
C GLY A 487 -10.50 -25.39 -2.20
N MET A 488 -11.73 -25.26 -1.72
CA MET A 488 -12.10 -25.57 -0.33
C MET A 488 -11.85 -27.01 0.08
N GLU A 489 -12.08 -27.96 -0.82
CA GLU A 489 -11.87 -29.39 -0.58
C GLU A 489 -10.40 -29.70 -0.24
N LYS A 490 -9.46 -29.18 -1.04
CA LYS A 490 -8.02 -29.34 -0.80
C LYS A 490 -7.55 -28.64 0.46
N LEU A 491 -8.17 -27.51 0.80
CA LEU A 491 -7.95 -26.81 2.07
C LEU A 491 -8.51 -27.58 3.26
N GLY A 492 -9.44 -28.52 3.04
CA GLY A 492 -10.10 -29.30 4.09
C GLY A 492 -11.26 -28.57 4.75
N HIS A 493 -11.82 -27.59 4.07
CA HIS A 493 -12.95 -26.80 4.56
C HIS A 493 -14.20 -27.04 3.71
N LYS A 494 -15.39 -26.97 4.35
CA LYS A 494 -16.68 -27.13 3.68
C LYS A 494 -17.12 -25.88 2.91
N SER A 495 -16.65 -24.71 3.33
CA SER A 495 -17.01 -23.41 2.74
C SER A 495 -15.90 -22.37 2.97
N ARG A 496 -15.95 -21.26 2.21
CA ARG A 496 -15.09 -20.09 2.45
C ARG A 496 -15.23 -19.54 3.86
N GLU A 497 -16.44 -19.49 4.37
CA GLU A 497 -16.71 -19.03 5.73
C GLU A 497 -15.98 -19.88 6.78
N SER A 498 -16.03 -21.23 6.64
CA SER A 498 -15.31 -22.13 7.54
C SER A 498 -13.79 -21.98 7.41
N TYR A 499 -13.30 -21.70 6.21
CA TYR A 499 -11.88 -21.43 5.95
C TYR A 499 -11.45 -20.13 6.64
N PHE A 500 -12.14 -19.03 6.39
CA PHE A 500 -11.82 -17.74 7.00
C PHE A 500 -11.95 -17.76 8.53
N LYS A 501 -12.96 -18.44 9.07
CA LYS A 501 -13.12 -18.58 10.51
C LYS A 501 -11.95 -19.32 11.18
N ALA A 502 -11.41 -20.34 10.51
CA ALA A 502 -10.23 -21.07 11.01
C ALA A 502 -8.94 -20.23 10.97
N LEU A 503 -8.91 -19.18 10.15
CA LEU A 503 -7.76 -18.30 9.94
C LEU A 503 -7.88 -16.95 10.67
N LEU A 504 -8.86 -16.78 11.55
CA LEU A 504 -8.94 -15.56 12.36
C LEU A 504 -7.71 -15.46 13.29
N PRO A 505 -6.99 -14.34 13.31
CA PRO A 505 -5.92 -14.13 14.27
C PRO A 505 -6.49 -13.94 15.69
N GLN A 506 -5.65 -14.11 16.69
CA GLN A 506 -5.98 -13.63 18.02
C GLN A 506 -6.00 -12.09 18.01
N THR A 507 -6.91 -11.52 18.74
CA THR A 507 -6.94 -10.07 18.96
C THR A 507 -6.11 -9.76 20.19
N LEU A 508 -5.08 -8.92 20.06
CA LEU A 508 -4.24 -8.51 21.16
C LEU A 508 -5.02 -7.65 22.16
N ASP A 509 -5.73 -6.65 21.65
CA ASP A 509 -6.52 -5.76 22.50
C ASP A 509 -7.65 -5.04 21.72
N TRP A 510 -8.60 -4.51 22.51
CA TRP A 510 -9.62 -3.56 22.07
C TRP A 510 -9.35 -2.23 22.75
N CYS A 511 -8.74 -1.30 22.03
CA CYS A 511 -8.56 0.06 22.52
C CYS A 511 -9.91 0.79 22.44
N LYS A 512 -10.44 1.20 23.60
CA LYS A 512 -11.71 1.91 23.68
C LYS A 512 -11.48 3.41 23.85
N PRO A 513 -12.32 4.26 23.24
CA PRO A 513 -12.22 5.69 23.43
C PRO A 513 -12.46 6.09 24.89
N LEU A 514 -11.67 7.06 25.38
CA LEU A 514 -11.84 7.66 26.70
C LEU A 514 -12.91 8.75 26.63
N GLU A 515 -14.01 8.56 27.36
CA GLU A 515 -15.13 9.52 27.36
C GLU A 515 -14.68 10.93 27.80
N ALA A 516 -13.66 11.02 28.68
CA ALA A 516 -13.08 12.27 29.13
C ALA A 516 -12.48 13.13 27.99
N ASN A 517 -11.97 12.51 26.93
CA ASN A 517 -11.33 13.20 25.81
C ASN A 517 -12.30 13.57 24.68
N LYS A 518 -13.50 12.98 24.67
CA LYS A 518 -14.44 13.05 23.57
C LYS A 518 -14.85 14.49 23.17
N GLN A 519 -15.25 15.31 24.17
CA GLN A 519 -15.67 16.67 23.86
C GLN A 519 -14.49 17.52 23.36
N LEU A 520 -13.36 17.43 24.02
CA LEU A 520 -12.16 18.14 23.63
C LEU A 520 -11.72 17.81 22.20
N TYR A 521 -11.65 16.51 21.84
CA TYR A 521 -11.28 16.12 20.48
C TYR A 521 -12.34 16.49 19.43
N ASN A 522 -13.62 16.58 19.79
CA ASN A 522 -14.63 17.12 18.88
C ASN A 522 -14.42 18.63 18.61
N ASP A 523 -14.07 19.41 19.63
CA ASP A 523 -13.81 20.84 19.49
C ASP A 523 -12.56 21.07 18.63
N ILE A 524 -11.46 20.36 18.92
CA ILE A 524 -10.21 20.45 18.15
C ILE A 524 -10.39 19.96 16.70
N TYR A 525 -11.22 18.95 16.49
CA TYR A 525 -11.54 18.49 15.13
C TYR A 525 -12.25 19.56 14.30
N ASN A 526 -13.11 20.39 14.89
CA ASN A 526 -13.72 21.53 14.21
C ASN A 526 -12.65 22.56 13.80
N ASP A 527 -11.65 22.80 14.66
CA ASP A 527 -10.51 23.66 14.34
C ASP A 527 -9.64 23.02 13.22
N TYR A 528 -9.42 21.70 13.29
CA TYR A 528 -8.75 20.95 12.22
C TYR A 528 -9.48 21.11 10.87
N LEU A 529 -10.81 20.96 10.84
CA LEU A 529 -11.61 21.18 9.63
C LEU A 529 -11.48 22.59 9.09
N THR A 530 -11.41 23.60 9.97
CA THR A 530 -11.18 25.00 9.57
C THR A 530 -9.83 25.17 8.85
N LEU A 531 -8.75 24.62 9.41
CA LEU A 531 -7.42 24.64 8.76
C LEU A 531 -7.40 23.81 7.47
N HIS A 532 -8.03 22.62 7.50
CA HIS A 532 -8.17 21.74 6.34
C HIS A 532 -8.81 22.48 5.16
N ASP A 533 -9.94 23.16 5.38
CA ASP A 533 -10.66 23.87 4.31
C ASP A 533 -9.92 25.14 3.87
N MET A 534 -9.28 25.85 4.81
CA MET A 534 -8.46 27.03 4.51
C MET A 534 -7.27 26.69 3.60
N PHE A 535 -6.52 25.65 3.92
CA PHE A 535 -5.30 25.30 3.20
C PHE A 535 -5.55 24.34 2.02
N GLY A 536 -6.59 23.51 2.06
CA GLY A 536 -7.01 22.64 0.98
C GLY A 536 -7.84 23.32 -0.11
N GLY A 537 -8.33 24.56 0.16
CA GLY A 537 -9.18 25.32 -0.74
C GLY A 537 -8.45 25.97 -1.92
N THR A 538 -9.14 26.89 -2.59
CA THR A 538 -8.74 27.50 -3.87
C THR A 538 -7.49 28.40 -3.79
N GLN A 539 -7.12 28.88 -2.63
CA GLN A 539 -5.96 29.79 -2.48
C GLN A 539 -4.60 29.13 -2.74
N ARG A 540 -4.50 27.81 -2.60
CA ARG A 540 -3.33 26.98 -2.95
C ARG A 540 -1.99 27.51 -2.39
N VAL A 541 -1.98 28.09 -1.19
CA VAL A 541 -0.77 28.66 -0.56
C VAL A 541 0.29 27.57 -0.39
N LEU A 542 -0.08 26.42 0.16
CA LEU A 542 0.85 25.31 0.40
C LEU A 542 1.45 24.75 -0.89
N ALA A 543 0.64 24.62 -1.94
CA ALA A 543 1.12 24.19 -3.25
C ALA A 543 2.19 25.15 -3.81
N ARG A 544 1.93 26.48 -3.76
CA ARG A 544 2.92 27.47 -4.19
C ARG A 544 4.20 27.46 -3.35
N LEU A 545 4.09 27.26 -2.04
CA LEU A 545 5.28 27.14 -1.18
C LEU A 545 6.11 25.91 -1.53
N ARG A 546 5.45 24.77 -1.76
CA ARG A 546 6.12 23.53 -2.16
C ARG A 546 6.80 23.63 -3.52
N GLU A 547 6.18 24.32 -4.49
CA GLU A 547 6.79 24.59 -5.80
C GLU A 547 8.05 25.45 -5.68
N ARG A 548 8.03 26.50 -4.85
CA ARG A 548 9.22 27.34 -4.58
C ARG A 548 10.35 26.57 -3.91
N GLY A 549 10.04 25.58 -3.07
CA GLY A 549 11.05 24.72 -2.43
C GLY A 549 11.68 23.68 -3.36
N LYS A 550 11.17 23.51 -4.58
CA LYS A 550 11.75 22.64 -5.63
C LYS A 550 12.75 23.40 -6.52
N ALA A 551 12.69 24.73 -6.55
CA ALA A 551 13.62 25.60 -7.26
C ALA A 551 14.92 25.80 -6.46
#